data_13d49e41b02aac4feb9cf23bd4793a0f
#
_entry.id   13d49e41b02aac4feb9cf23bd4793a0f
#
_cell.length_a   1.000
_cell.length_b   1.000
_cell.length_c   1.000
_cell.angle_alpha   90.00
_cell.angle_beta   90.00
_cell.angle_gamma   90.00
#
_symmetry.space_group_name_H-M   'P 1'
#
loop_
_entity.id
_entity.type
_entity.pdbx_description
1 polymer ?
#
loop_
_entity_poly.entity_id
_entity_poly.type
_entity_poly.pdbx_seq_one_letter_code
_entity_poly.pdbx_strand_id
1 'polypeptide(L)'
;MNGCDFIINYSKSNFVEKIIEITAKKGVDVIYDSVGKDTFLKGIKCLAPKGRIVSFGVSSGPIEPININLLRSFSGSIATGGLNTYIKDSDEMQSNADAFFDLILKKEINIDITNEFNIEEIQKAQLSLESRQTTGSVILKF
;
A
#
# COMPACT_ATOMS: atom_id res chain seq x y z
N MET A 1 -7.00 14.98 5.58
CA MET A 1 -7.10 13.51 5.51
C MET A 1 -7.26 13.13 4.04
N ASN A 2 -6.47 12.22 3.52
CA ASN A 2 -6.46 11.89 2.09
C ASN A 2 -7.52 10.82 1.74
N GLY A 3 -8.78 11.03 2.14
CA GLY A 3 -9.93 10.19 1.77
C GLY A 3 -10.11 8.87 2.56
N CYS A 4 -9.38 8.68 3.67
CA CYS A 4 -9.52 7.49 4.50
C CYS A 4 -10.58 7.70 5.60
N ASP A 5 -11.63 6.88 5.64
CA ASP A 5 -12.67 6.96 6.68
C ASP A 5 -12.20 6.44 8.04
N PHE A 6 -11.38 5.38 8.03
CA PHE A 6 -10.85 4.76 9.25
C PHE A 6 -9.34 4.56 9.16
N ILE A 7 -8.62 4.98 10.19
CA ILE A 7 -7.17 4.79 10.29
C ILE A 7 -6.85 3.77 11.36
N ILE A 8 -6.12 2.71 11.01
CA ILE A 8 -5.69 1.66 11.93
C ILE A 8 -4.17 1.59 11.95
N ASN A 9 -3.58 1.89 13.10
CA ASN A 9 -2.15 1.69 13.30
C ASN A 9 -1.90 0.22 13.70
N TYR A 10 -1.49 -0.61 12.75
CA TYR A 10 -1.27 -2.04 12.95
C TYR A 10 -0.07 -2.38 13.85
N SER A 11 0.81 -1.43 14.13
CA SER A 11 1.88 -1.60 15.13
C SER A 11 1.38 -1.49 16.56
N LYS A 12 0.20 -0.88 16.77
CA LYS A 12 -0.39 -0.63 18.09
C LYS A 12 -1.64 -1.44 18.38
N SER A 13 -2.27 -1.99 17.34
CA SER A 13 -3.54 -2.71 17.48
C SER A 13 -3.64 -3.86 16.47
N ASN A 14 -4.46 -4.85 16.80
CA ASN A 14 -4.80 -5.93 15.89
C ASN A 14 -5.74 -5.39 14.80
N PHE A 15 -5.19 -5.12 13.62
CA PHE A 15 -5.97 -4.54 12.52
C PHE A 15 -7.06 -5.50 12.01
N VAL A 16 -6.88 -6.82 12.13
CA VAL A 16 -7.88 -7.81 11.72
C VAL A 16 -9.15 -7.65 12.55
N GLU A 17 -9.01 -7.60 13.87
CA GLU A 17 -10.15 -7.38 14.77
C GLU A 17 -10.85 -6.06 14.50
N LYS A 18 -10.08 -5.00 14.26
CA LYS A 18 -10.63 -3.67 13.95
C LYS A 18 -11.39 -3.65 12.64
N ILE A 19 -10.88 -4.29 11.58
CA ILE A 19 -11.58 -4.38 10.31
C ILE A 19 -12.87 -5.18 10.46
N ILE A 20 -12.84 -6.30 11.16
CA ILE A 20 -14.04 -7.12 11.41
C ILE A 20 -15.10 -6.34 12.20
N GLU A 21 -14.67 -5.54 13.18
CA GLU A 21 -15.55 -4.64 13.94
C GLU A 21 -16.18 -3.58 13.03
N ILE A 22 -15.36 -2.81 12.30
CA ILE A 22 -15.79 -1.69 11.43
C ILE A 22 -16.74 -2.17 10.34
N THR A 23 -16.47 -3.36 9.77
CA THR A 23 -17.29 -3.94 8.69
C THR A 23 -18.48 -4.75 9.19
N ALA A 24 -18.77 -4.74 10.47
CA ALA A 24 -19.82 -5.57 11.09
C ALA A 24 -19.71 -7.06 10.67
N LYS A 25 -18.49 -7.61 10.69
CA LYS A 25 -18.12 -8.99 10.31
C LYS A 25 -18.28 -9.32 8.81
N LYS A 26 -18.53 -8.34 7.95
CA LYS A 26 -18.65 -8.60 6.51
C LYS A 26 -17.28 -8.77 5.83
N GLY A 27 -16.24 -8.16 6.39
CA GLY A 27 -14.93 -8.03 5.74
C GLY A 27 -14.91 -6.95 4.67
N VAL A 28 -13.80 -6.86 3.93
CA VAL A 28 -13.58 -5.88 2.87
C VAL A 28 -13.52 -6.57 1.51
N ASP A 29 -13.99 -5.90 0.46
CA ASP A 29 -14.03 -6.47 -0.88
C ASP A 29 -12.64 -6.49 -1.54
N VAL A 30 -11.82 -5.47 -1.27
CA VAL A 30 -10.47 -5.36 -1.84
C VAL A 30 -9.46 -4.93 -0.78
N ILE A 31 -8.28 -5.53 -0.82
CA ILE A 31 -7.11 -5.12 -0.03
C ILE A 31 -5.97 -4.82 -0.99
N TYR A 32 -5.37 -3.64 -0.86
CA TYR A 32 -4.11 -3.28 -1.49
C TYR A 32 -2.99 -3.38 -0.46
N ASP A 33 -2.09 -4.36 -0.62
CA ASP A 33 -0.99 -4.63 0.31
C ASP A 33 0.36 -4.27 -0.31
N SER A 34 1.03 -3.28 0.30
CA SER A 34 2.39 -2.85 -0.02
C SER A 34 3.42 -3.31 1.00
N VAL A 35 2.98 -3.94 2.09
CA VAL A 35 3.81 -4.27 3.25
C VAL A 35 4.36 -5.69 3.19
N GLY A 36 3.54 -6.66 2.81
CA GLY A 36 3.97 -8.04 2.58
C GLY A 36 3.97 -8.91 3.84
N LYS A 37 5.15 -9.37 4.28
CA LYS A 37 5.33 -10.37 5.36
C LYS A 37 4.47 -10.11 6.59
N ASP A 38 4.42 -8.89 7.09
CA ASP A 38 3.74 -8.56 8.35
C ASP A 38 2.21 -8.51 8.24
N THR A 39 1.68 -8.24 7.04
CA THR A 39 0.26 -7.90 6.84
C THR A 39 -0.49 -8.86 5.94
N PHE A 40 0.13 -9.42 4.92
CA PHE A 40 -0.56 -10.11 3.83
C PHE A 40 -1.44 -11.28 4.31
N LEU A 41 -0.87 -12.24 5.04
CA LEU A 41 -1.63 -13.41 5.54
C LEU A 41 -2.72 -13.03 6.54
N LYS A 42 -2.48 -11.96 7.31
CA LYS A 42 -3.50 -11.42 8.23
C LYS A 42 -4.60 -10.71 7.44
N GLY A 43 -4.23 -10.01 6.35
CA GLY A 43 -5.16 -9.34 5.46
C GLY A 43 -6.15 -10.29 4.80
N ILE A 44 -5.71 -11.49 4.41
CA ILE A 44 -6.62 -12.53 3.87
C ILE A 44 -7.79 -12.81 4.82
N LYS A 45 -7.57 -12.76 6.13
CA LYS A 45 -8.63 -12.99 7.15
C LYS A 45 -9.63 -11.83 7.22
N CYS A 46 -9.32 -10.70 6.61
CA CYS A 46 -10.21 -9.53 6.57
C CYS A 46 -11.08 -9.49 5.32
N LEU A 47 -10.87 -10.39 4.35
CA LEU A 47 -11.60 -10.38 3.10
C LEU A 47 -13.04 -10.85 3.26
N ALA A 48 -13.93 -10.14 2.59
CA ALA A 48 -15.32 -10.58 2.37
C ALA A 48 -15.37 -11.78 1.42
N PRO A 49 -16.49 -12.51 1.34
CA PRO A 49 -16.70 -13.51 0.31
C PRO A 49 -16.48 -12.94 -1.09
N LYS A 50 -15.71 -13.64 -1.93
CA LYS A 50 -15.26 -13.21 -3.27
C LYS A 50 -14.29 -12.01 -3.26
N GLY A 51 -13.79 -11.61 -2.10
CA GLY A 51 -12.84 -10.51 -1.95
C GLY A 51 -11.50 -10.78 -2.63
N ARG A 52 -10.76 -9.74 -2.88
CA ARG A 52 -9.46 -9.76 -3.56
C ARG A 52 -8.39 -9.07 -2.74
N ILE A 53 -7.22 -9.71 -2.63
CA ILE A 53 -6.02 -9.05 -2.13
C ILE A 53 -5.02 -8.84 -3.26
N VAL A 54 -4.52 -7.62 -3.39
CA VAL A 54 -3.53 -7.22 -4.41
C VAL A 54 -2.23 -6.90 -3.71
N SER A 55 -1.21 -7.72 -3.93
CA SER A 55 0.14 -7.46 -3.44
C SER A 55 0.93 -6.68 -4.48
N PHE A 56 1.37 -5.47 -4.14
CA PHE A 56 2.18 -4.62 -5.00
C PHE A 56 3.48 -4.13 -4.34
N GLY A 57 3.78 -4.62 -3.12
CA GLY A 57 5.00 -4.30 -2.41
C GLY A 57 5.31 -5.29 -1.30
N VAL A 58 6.53 -5.24 -0.78
CA VAL A 58 7.07 -6.14 0.24
C VAL A 58 7.96 -5.39 1.24
N SER A 59 7.53 -4.22 1.69
CA SER A 59 8.35 -3.33 2.55
C SER A 59 8.76 -3.95 3.90
N SER A 60 8.03 -4.96 4.40
CA SER A 60 8.39 -5.72 5.60
C SER A 60 9.09 -7.05 5.30
N GLY A 61 9.32 -7.35 4.03
CA GLY A 61 9.91 -8.58 3.55
C GLY A 61 8.96 -9.44 2.71
N PRO A 62 9.48 -10.53 2.10
CA PRO A 62 8.72 -11.40 1.21
C PRO A 62 7.56 -12.08 1.93
N ILE A 63 6.49 -12.32 1.17
CA ILE A 63 5.33 -13.06 1.63
C ILE A 63 5.70 -14.54 1.69
N GLU A 64 5.37 -15.19 2.82
CA GLU A 64 5.56 -16.63 2.97
C GLU A 64 4.68 -17.43 1.98
N PRO A 65 5.09 -18.65 1.62
CA PRO A 65 4.28 -19.51 0.75
C PRO A 65 2.85 -19.68 1.23
N ILE A 66 1.90 -19.55 0.31
CA ILE A 66 0.48 -19.55 0.63
C ILE A 66 -0.15 -20.88 0.19
N ASN A 67 -0.86 -21.53 1.11
CA ASN A 67 -1.74 -22.63 0.74
C ASN A 67 -2.98 -22.06 0.02
N ILE A 68 -3.10 -22.34 -1.27
CA ILE A 68 -4.21 -21.84 -2.09
C ILE A 68 -5.59 -22.25 -1.54
N ASN A 69 -5.67 -23.35 -0.79
CA ASN A 69 -6.93 -23.77 -0.17
C ASN A 69 -7.50 -22.75 0.83
N LEU A 70 -6.67 -21.83 1.34
CA LEU A 70 -7.17 -20.73 2.18
C LEU A 70 -8.21 -19.87 1.45
N LEU A 71 -8.06 -19.70 0.13
CA LEU A 71 -8.96 -18.88 -0.68
C LEU A 71 -10.27 -19.58 -0.97
N ARG A 72 -10.30 -20.90 -0.89
CA ARG A 72 -11.46 -21.71 -1.26
C ARG A 72 -12.67 -21.48 -0.35
N SER A 73 -12.43 -21.24 0.94
CA SER A 73 -13.51 -21.07 1.94
C SER A 73 -14.38 -19.84 1.69
N PHE A 74 -13.85 -18.80 1.04
CA PHE A 74 -14.58 -17.58 0.72
C PHE A 74 -14.55 -17.20 -0.77
N SER A 75 -14.07 -18.12 -1.64
CA SER A 75 -13.95 -17.90 -3.09
C SER A 75 -13.13 -16.67 -3.44
N GLY A 76 -12.13 -16.34 -2.65
CA GLY A 76 -11.30 -15.15 -2.83
C GLY A 76 -10.27 -15.27 -3.95
N SER A 77 -9.61 -14.17 -4.24
CA SER A 77 -8.53 -14.09 -5.22
C SER A 77 -7.32 -13.33 -4.72
N ILE A 78 -6.15 -13.75 -5.18
CA ILE A 78 -4.89 -13.05 -5.00
C ILE A 78 -4.45 -12.51 -6.37
N ALA A 79 -4.05 -11.26 -6.40
CA ALA A 79 -3.39 -10.65 -7.54
C ALA A 79 -2.05 -10.07 -7.11
N THR A 80 -1.12 -9.97 -8.03
CA THR A 80 0.13 -9.26 -7.84
C THR A 80 0.41 -8.39 -9.05
N GLY A 81 1.14 -7.31 -8.85
CA GLY A 81 1.52 -6.42 -9.93
C GLY A 81 2.78 -5.64 -9.58
N GLY A 82 3.64 -5.45 -10.55
CA GLY A 82 4.80 -4.58 -10.46
C GLY A 82 4.63 -3.39 -11.41
N LEU A 83 4.96 -2.20 -10.96
CA LEU A 83 4.83 -0.98 -11.74
C LEU A 83 5.47 -1.11 -13.14
N ASN A 84 6.65 -1.74 -13.23
CA ASN A 84 7.38 -1.91 -14.48
C ASN A 84 6.59 -2.68 -15.56
N THR A 85 5.60 -3.49 -15.18
CA THR A 85 4.74 -4.19 -16.13
C THR A 85 3.69 -3.24 -16.73
N TYR A 86 3.22 -2.28 -15.93
CA TYR A 86 2.20 -1.30 -16.31
C TYR A 86 2.75 -0.07 -17.03
N ILE A 87 4.06 0.18 -16.95
CA ILE A 87 4.73 1.33 -17.59
C ILE A 87 5.82 0.87 -18.56
N LYS A 88 5.64 -0.31 -19.15
CA LYS A 88 6.63 -0.93 -20.04
C LYS A 88 6.80 -0.15 -21.34
N ASP A 89 5.72 0.37 -21.85
CA ASP A 89 5.69 1.22 -23.04
C ASP A 89 5.79 2.70 -22.63
N SER A 90 6.54 3.51 -23.42
CA SER A 90 6.76 4.93 -23.13
C SER A 90 5.47 5.76 -23.21
N ASP A 91 4.59 5.43 -24.15
CA ASP A 91 3.34 6.16 -24.35
C ASP A 91 2.36 5.84 -23.21
N GLU A 92 2.30 4.57 -22.78
CA GLU A 92 1.52 4.14 -21.63
C GLU A 92 2.05 4.80 -20.33
N MET A 93 3.38 4.85 -20.15
CA MET A 93 3.99 5.54 -19.02
C MET A 93 3.62 7.03 -19.00
N GLN A 94 3.75 7.72 -20.17
CA GLN A 94 3.42 9.14 -20.28
C GLN A 94 1.95 9.38 -19.97
N SER A 95 1.05 8.60 -20.55
CA SER A 95 -0.40 8.71 -20.30
C SER A 95 -0.77 8.54 -18.83
N ASN A 96 -0.18 7.55 -18.16
CA ASN A 96 -0.40 7.32 -16.74
C ASN A 96 0.17 8.47 -15.87
N ALA A 97 1.35 8.99 -16.24
CA ALA A 97 1.94 10.14 -15.57
C ALA A 97 1.08 11.39 -15.71
N ASP A 98 0.61 11.69 -16.92
CA ASP A 98 -0.26 12.84 -17.21
C ASP A 98 -1.56 12.74 -16.40
N ALA A 99 -2.20 11.58 -16.37
CA ALA A 99 -3.40 11.36 -15.58
C ALA A 99 -3.16 11.58 -14.08
N PHE A 100 -2.02 11.12 -13.56
CA PHE A 100 -1.65 11.33 -12.16
C PHE A 100 -1.38 12.80 -11.83
N PHE A 101 -0.62 13.50 -12.68
CA PHE A 101 -0.35 14.92 -12.48
C PHE A 101 -1.62 15.79 -12.62
N ASP A 102 -2.53 15.41 -13.49
CA ASP A 102 -3.83 16.06 -13.60
C ASP A 102 -4.63 16.02 -12.27
N LEU A 103 -4.62 14.89 -11.57
CA LEU A 103 -5.27 14.76 -10.26
C LEU A 103 -4.63 15.69 -9.22
N ILE A 104 -3.31 15.86 -9.26
CA ILE A 104 -2.59 16.80 -8.38
C ILE A 104 -2.97 18.25 -8.72
N LEU A 105 -2.97 18.62 -10.01
CA LEU A 105 -3.34 19.96 -10.45
C LEU A 105 -4.78 20.32 -10.11
N LYS A 106 -5.69 19.36 -10.16
CA LYS A 106 -7.11 19.51 -9.74
C LYS A 106 -7.27 19.50 -8.21
N LYS A 107 -6.19 19.29 -7.46
CA LYS A 107 -6.21 19.17 -5.99
C LYS A 107 -7.05 18.01 -5.47
N GLU A 108 -7.27 16.98 -6.28
CA GLU A 108 -7.94 15.75 -5.88
C GLU A 108 -7.00 14.83 -5.11
N ILE A 109 -5.69 14.93 -5.36
CA ILE A 109 -4.63 14.28 -4.61
C ILE A 109 -3.70 15.34 -4.04
N ASN A 110 -3.33 15.21 -2.79
CA ASN A 110 -2.31 16.02 -2.15
C ASN A 110 -1.05 15.19 -1.88
N ILE A 111 0.10 15.73 -2.28
CA ILE A 111 1.41 15.13 -1.99
C ILE A 111 2.10 16.00 -0.96
N ASP A 112 2.20 15.48 0.26
CA ASP A 112 2.91 16.16 1.34
C ASP A 112 4.41 15.83 1.26
N ILE A 113 5.24 16.87 1.08
CA ILE A 113 6.69 16.79 1.23
C ILE A 113 6.99 17.16 2.67
N THR A 114 7.35 16.17 3.47
CA THR A 114 7.51 16.37 4.92
C THR A 114 8.95 16.47 5.37
N ASN A 115 9.88 15.95 4.58
CA ASN A 115 11.30 15.98 4.88
C ASN A 115 12.11 16.32 3.63
N GLU A 116 13.01 17.28 3.79
CA GLU A 116 13.95 17.71 2.75
C GLU A 116 15.38 17.57 3.28
N PHE A 117 16.25 16.96 2.48
CA PHE A 117 17.67 16.81 2.77
C PHE A 117 18.50 17.32 1.62
N ASN A 118 19.71 17.81 1.88
CA ASN A 118 20.68 18.05 0.82
C ASN A 118 21.22 16.71 0.32
N ILE A 119 21.70 16.68 -0.93
CA ILE A 119 22.20 15.43 -1.54
C ILE A 119 23.35 14.82 -0.73
N GLU A 120 24.18 15.63 -0.09
CA GLU A 120 25.27 15.19 0.78
C GLU A 120 24.75 14.43 2.01
N GLU A 121 23.48 14.59 2.36
CA GLU A 121 22.84 13.95 3.51
C GLU A 121 22.04 12.69 3.13
N ILE A 122 22.28 12.12 1.94
CA ILE A 122 21.55 10.96 1.42
C ILE A 122 21.46 9.79 2.42
N GLN A 123 22.50 9.56 3.19
CA GLN A 123 22.51 8.50 4.22
C GLN A 123 21.49 8.78 5.32
N LYS A 124 21.36 10.04 5.75
CA LYS A 124 20.36 10.43 6.76
C LYS A 124 18.94 10.30 6.20
N ALA A 125 18.74 10.70 4.93
CA ALA A 125 17.45 10.58 4.26
C ALA A 125 17.00 9.12 4.18
N GLN A 126 17.90 8.21 3.80
CA GLN A 126 17.60 6.77 3.75
C GLN A 126 17.30 6.19 5.13
N LEU A 127 18.12 6.48 6.14
CA LEU A 127 17.86 6.04 7.51
C LEU A 127 16.51 6.54 8.03
N SER A 128 16.15 7.78 7.70
CA SER A 128 14.85 8.35 8.06
C SER A 128 13.69 7.57 7.46
N LEU A 129 13.77 7.18 6.18
CA LEU A 129 12.76 6.35 5.51
C LEU A 129 12.70 4.94 6.13
N GLU A 130 13.83 4.29 6.31
CA GLU A 130 13.90 2.92 6.84
C GLU A 130 13.41 2.82 8.28
N SER A 131 13.60 3.88 9.07
CA SER A 131 13.12 3.94 10.46
C SER A 131 11.59 4.04 10.59
N ARG A 132 10.87 4.22 9.48
CA ARG A 132 9.41 4.41 9.42
C ARG A 132 8.91 5.60 10.27
N GLN A 133 9.76 6.61 10.49
CA GLN A 133 9.42 7.81 11.23
C GLN A 133 8.91 8.94 10.32
N THR A 134 9.07 8.78 9.02
CA THR A 134 8.62 9.75 8.02
C THR A 134 7.15 9.55 7.65
N THR A 135 6.46 10.64 7.38
CA THR A 135 5.14 10.68 6.76
C THR A 135 5.24 11.52 5.50
N GLY A 136 4.51 11.19 4.44
CA GLY A 136 4.64 11.88 3.16
C GLY A 136 5.93 11.55 2.40
N SER A 137 6.31 12.41 1.48
CA SER A 137 7.48 12.23 0.63
C SER A 137 8.73 12.83 1.25
N VAL A 138 9.85 12.14 1.07
CA VAL A 138 11.20 12.61 1.41
C VAL A 138 11.89 12.97 0.11
N ILE A 139 12.43 14.18 0.00
CA ILE A 139 13.14 14.64 -1.20
C ILE A 139 14.59 15.01 -0.90
N LEU A 140 15.42 14.89 -1.92
CA LEU A 140 16.81 15.38 -1.92
C LEU A 140 16.91 16.64 -2.78
N LYS A 141 17.63 17.65 -2.29
CA LYS A 141 17.95 18.89 -3.02
C LYS A 141 19.41 18.85 -3.48
N PHE A 142 19.63 19.30 -4.70
CA PHE A 142 20.95 19.48 -5.30
C PHE A 142 21.42 20.92 -5.15
#